data_883e89b8b3002b043deda898187c3aa6
#
_entry.id   883e89b8b3002b043deda898187c3aa6
#
_cell.length_a   1.000
_cell.length_b   1.000
_cell.length_c   1.000
_cell.angle_alpha   90.00
_cell.angle_beta   90.00
_cell.angle_gamma   90.00
#
_symmetry.space_group_name_H-M   'P 1'
#
loop_
_entity.id
_entity.type
_entity.pdbx_description
1 polymer ?
#
loop_
_entity_poly.entity_id
_entity_poly.type
_entity_poly.pdbx_seq_one_letter_code
_entity_poly.pdbx_strand_id
1 'polypeptide(L)'
;PLVPQLVEQQRQRFLERWQEALKLGEGGVTATVAQDRALAEATAFALRIDVAEEITRLQAHVQEIERLLQHPPAEGVGKRLDFLIQELHREANTLGSKSALLEMTRISVDMKVLIEQMREQVQNLE
;
A
#
# COMPACT_ATOMS: atom_id res chain seq x y z
N PRO A 1 8.42 7.48 -14.96
CA PRO A 1 8.67 6.38 -15.92
C PRO A 1 9.17 5.10 -15.25
N LEU A 2 9.79 5.16 -14.06
CA LEU A 2 10.23 3.96 -13.33
C LEU A 2 9.13 3.27 -12.55
N VAL A 3 8.12 4.01 -12.09
CA VAL A 3 7.03 3.46 -11.26
C VAL A 3 6.19 2.43 -12.03
N PRO A 4 5.77 2.67 -13.30
CA PRO A 4 4.99 1.67 -14.02
C PRO A 4 5.74 0.35 -14.26
N GLN A 5 7.05 0.41 -14.51
CA GLN A 5 7.87 -0.78 -14.71
C GLN A 5 8.03 -1.58 -13.43
N LEU A 6 8.24 -0.89 -12.30
CA LEU A 6 8.33 -1.52 -10.98
C LEU A 6 7.00 -2.19 -10.60
N VAL A 7 5.89 -1.53 -10.88
CA VAL A 7 4.54 -2.07 -10.66
C VAL A 7 4.35 -3.36 -11.44
N GLU A 8 4.70 -3.36 -12.73
CA GLU A 8 4.54 -4.53 -13.58
C GLU A 8 5.41 -5.70 -13.14
N GLN A 9 6.68 -5.44 -12.78
CA GLN A 9 7.59 -6.48 -12.28
C GLN A 9 7.06 -7.11 -10.98
N GLN A 10 6.59 -6.29 -10.06
CA GLN A 10 6.07 -6.78 -8.79
C GLN A 10 4.74 -7.51 -8.97
N ARG A 11 3.91 -7.06 -9.91
CA ARG A 11 2.67 -7.73 -10.29
C ARG A 11 2.95 -9.13 -10.81
N GLN A 12 3.94 -9.29 -11.68
CA GLN A 12 4.33 -10.59 -12.22
C GLN A 12 4.85 -11.51 -11.12
N ARG A 13 5.71 -11.01 -10.23
CA ARG A 13 6.20 -11.78 -9.08
C ARG A 13 5.06 -12.23 -8.18
N PHE A 14 4.09 -11.36 -7.97
CA PHE A 14 2.90 -11.68 -7.19
C PHE A 14 2.10 -12.80 -7.85
N LEU A 15 1.84 -12.71 -9.16
CA LEU A 15 1.11 -13.73 -9.90
C LEU A 15 1.83 -15.08 -9.90
N GLU A 16 3.15 -15.08 -10.04
CA GLU A 16 3.95 -16.29 -9.95
C GLU A 16 3.83 -16.96 -8.59
N ARG A 17 3.96 -16.18 -7.51
CA ARG A 17 3.80 -16.67 -6.14
C ARG A 17 2.40 -17.23 -5.91
N TRP A 18 1.40 -16.55 -6.45
CA TRP A 18 0.02 -16.98 -6.34
C TRP A 18 -0.21 -18.31 -7.04
N GLN A 19 0.32 -18.46 -8.26
CA GLN A 19 0.24 -19.73 -9.01
C GLN A 19 0.93 -20.87 -8.28
N GLU A 20 2.10 -20.62 -7.68
CA GLU A 20 2.79 -21.62 -6.86
C GLU A 20 1.98 -21.99 -5.62
N ALA A 21 1.40 -21.01 -4.94
CA ALA A 21 0.54 -21.23 -3.78
C ALA A 21 -0.68 -22.07 -4.14
N LEU A 22 -1.29 -21.83 -5.32
CA LEU A 22 -2.43 -22.61 -5.81
C LEU A 22 -2.04 -24.05 -6.14
N LYS A 23 -0.85 -24.27 -6.68
CA LYS A 23 -0.35 -25.63 -6.96
C LYS A 23 -0.11 -26.42 -5.69
N LEU A 24 0.39 -25.77 -4.64
CA LEU A 24 0.65 -26.41 -3.35
C LEU A 24 -0.64 -26.60 -2.54
N GLY A 25 -1.68 -25.84 -2.85
CA GLY A 25 -2.93 -25.79 -2.10
C GLY A 25 -4.06 -26.64 -2.68
N GLU A 26 -3.78 -27.78 -3.32
CA GLU A 26 -4.81 -28.68 -3.84
C GLU A 26 -5.59 -29.41 -2.74
N GLY A 27 -5.86 -28.75 -1.63
CA GLY A 27 -6.53 -29.38 -0.49
C GLY A 27 -7.59 -28.49 0.18
N GLY A 28 -8.63 -28.08 -0.53
CA GLY A 28 -9.85 -27.52 0.08
C GLY A 28 -9.65 -26.24 0.89
N VAL A 29 -9.58 -26.35 2.23
CA VAL A 29 -9.47 -25.21 3.16
C VAL A 29 -8.18 -24.41 2.93
N THR A 30 -7.09 -25.08 2.58
CA THR A 30 -5.80 -24.44 2.32
C THR A 30 -5.85 -23.54 1.09
N ALA A 31 -6.63 -23.93 0.07
CA ALA A 31 -6.81 -23.14 -1.14
C ALA A 31 -7.56 -21.83 -0.86
N THR A 32 -8.60 -21.87 -0.01
CA THR A 32 -9.36 -20.67 0.37
C THR A 32 -8.50 -19.70 1.16
N VAL A 33 -7.71 -20.19 2.12
CA VAL A 33 -6.77 -19.36 2.91
C VAL A 33 -5.72 -18.76 1.99
N ALA A 34 -5.18 -19.52 1.04
CA ALA A 34 -4.21 -19.04 0.07
C ALA A 34 -4.80 -17.94 -0.82
N GLN A 35 -6.06 -18.09 -1.26
CA GLN A 35 -6.76 -17.08 -2.06
C GLN A 35 -6.99 -15.80 -1.26
N ASP A 36 -7.45 -15.90 -0.01
CA ASP A 36 -7.66 -14.75 0.88
C ASP A 36 -6.35 -14.01 1.12
N ARG A 37 -5.27 -14.76 1.34
CA ARG A 37 -3.94 -14.20 1.56
C ARG A 37 -3.44 -13.49 0.30
N ALA A 38 -3.62 -14.09 -0.87
CA ALA A 38 -3.23 -13.51 -2.15
C ALA A 38 -3.98 -12.21 -2.41
N LEU A 39 -5.29 -12.18 -2.15
CA LEU A 39 -6.11 -10.99 -2.31
C LEU A 39 -5.67 -9.87 -1.36
N ALA A 40 -5.41 -10.21 -0.09
CA ALA A 40 -4.92 -9.25 0.90
C ALA A 40 -3.55 -8.68 0.50
N GLU A 41 -2.66 -9.52 0.00
CA GLU A 41 -1.33 -9.09 -0.49
C GLU A 41 -1.45 -8.17 -1.70
N ALA A 42 -2.37 -8.46 -2.63
CA ALA A 42 -2.62 -7.61 -3.79
C ALA A 42 -3.15 -6.24 -3.38
N THR A 43 -4.09 -6.20 -2.43
CA THR A 43 -4.64 -4.96 -1.89
C THR A 43 -3.55 -4.15 -1.20
N ALA A 44 -2.74 -4.78 -0.35
CA ALA A 44 -1.63 -4.12 0.33
C ALA A 44 -0.60 -3.58 -0.66
N PHE A 45 -0.31 -4.32 -1.72
CA PHE A 45 0.60 -3.90 -2.77
C PHE A 45 0.09 -2.64 -3.49
N ALA A 46 -1.19 -2.63 -3.89
CA ALA A 46 -1.81 -1.46 -4.52
C ALA A 46 -1.77 -0.24 -3.60
N LEU A 47 -2.05 -0.42 -2.31
CA LEU A 47 -1.99 0.66 -1.32
C LEU A 47 -0.57 1.19 -1.15
N ARG A 48 0.46 0.31 -1.17
CA ARG A 48 1.85 0.76 -1.09
C ARG A 48 2.26 1.61 -2.28
N ILE A 49 1.78 1.28 -3.48
CA ILE A 49 2.01 2.10 -4.67
C ILE A 49 1.35 3.46 -4.51
N ASP A 50 0.10 3.49 -4.07
CA ASP A 50 -0.64 4.73 -3.84
C ASP A 50 0.07 5.61 -2.80
N VAL A 51 0.56 5.00 -1.71
CA VAL A 51 1.33 5.70 -0.68
C VAL A 51 2.61 6.29 -1.27
N ALA A 52 3.34 5.54 -2.08
CA ALA A 52 4.56 6.02 -2.73
C ALA A 52 4.28 7.22 -3.65
N GLU A 53 3.18 7.16 -4.41
CA GLU A 53 2.75 8.27 -5.26
C GLU A 53 2.38 9.51 -4.45
N GLU A 54 1.64 9.33 -3.34
CA GLU A 54 1.28 10.44 -2.45
C GLU A 54 2.52 11.09 -1.83
N ILE A 55 3.50 10.29 -1.40
CA ILE A 55 4.77 10.80 -0.86
C ILE A 55 5.49 11.63 -1.93
N THR A 56 5.54 11.15 -3.17
CA THR A 56 6.18 11.87 -4.28
C THR A 56 5.50 13.22 -4.52
N ARG A 57 4.16 13.25 -4.52
CA ARG A 57 3.40 14.50 -4.67
C ARG A 57 3.64 15.46 -3.50
N LEU A 58 3.65 14.93 -2.30
CA LEU A 58 3.91 15.72 -1.08
C LEU A 58 5.30 16.36 -1.13
N GLN A 59 6.31 15.59 -1.52
CA GLN A 59 7.69 16.10 -1.70
C GLN A 59 7.75 17.20 -2.76
N ALA A 60 7.06 17.02 -3.89
CA ALA A 60 7.01 18.02 -4.95
C ALA A 60 6.37 19.32 -4.46
N HIS A 61 5.29 19.23 -3.68
CA HIS A 61 4.62 20.41 -3.13
C HIS A 61 5.48 21.12 -2.09
N VAL A 62 6.19 20.37 -1.23
CA VAL A 62 7.15 20.95 -0.27
C VAL A 62 8.25 21.70 -1.00
N GLN A 63 8.82 21.11 -2.03
CA GLN A 63 9.86 21.74 -2.84
C GLN A 63 9.35 23.03 -3.51
N GLU A 64 8.12 23.01 -4.01
CA GLU A 64 7.50 24.20 -4.62
C GLU A 64 7.30 25.31 -3.59
N ILE A 65 6.88 24.96 -2.36
CA ILE A 65 6.75 25.93 -1.27
C ILE A 65 8.13 26.54 -0.95
N GLU A 66 9.16 25.72 -0.82
CA GLU A 66 10.52 26.20 -0.56
C GLU A 66 10.98 27.15 -1.66
N ARG A 67 10.73 26.81 -2.92
CA ARG A 67 11.07 27.66 -4.05
C ARG A 67 10.37 29.02 -4.00
N LEU A 68 9.07 29.02 -3.70
CA LEU A 68 8.29 30.26 -3.59
C LEU A 68 8.75 31.15 -2.44
N LEU A 69 9.18 30.55 -1.33
CA LEU A 69 9.69 31.31 -0.19
C LEU A 69 11.07 31.89 -0.44
N GLN A 70 11.93 31.19 -1.19
CA GLN A 70 13.28 31.67 -1.52
C GLN A 70 13.26 32.69 -2.65
N HIS A 71 12.39 32.53 -3.63
CA HIS A 71 12.29 33.37 -4.82
C HIS A 71 10.83 33.77 -5.05
N PRO A 72 10.26 34.63 -4.18
CA PRO A 72 8.85 34.96 -4.31
C PRO A 72 8.56 35.72 -5.60
N PRO A 73 7.51 35.32 -6.33
CA PRO A 73 7.05 36.07 -7.48
C PRO A 73 6.47 37.43 -7.05
N ALA A 74 6.39 38.37 -7.99
CA ALA A 74 5.92 39.73 -7.71
C ALA A 74 4.49 39.79 -7.22
N GLU A 75 3.63 38.84 -7.66
CA GLU A 75 2.22 38.79 -7.31
C GLU A 75 1.74 37.35 -7.12
N GLY A 76 0.71 37.18 -6.29
CA GLY A 76 0.01 35.91 -6.15
C GLY A 76 0.67 34.87 -5.26
N VAL A 77 1.77 35.20 -4.57
CA VAL A 77 2.49 34.24 -3.74
C VAL A 77 1.63 33.71 -2.60
N GLY A 78 0.83 34.57 -1.97
CA GLY A 78 -0.04 34.18 -0.87
C GLY A 78 -1.09 33.16 -1.28
N LYS A 79 -1.75 33.38 -2.41
CA LYS A 79 -2.75 32.44 -2.94
C LYS A 79 -2.12 31.11 -3.34
N ARG A 80 -0.95 31.15 -3.96
CA ARG A 80 -0.24 29.95 -4.37
C ARG A 80 0.20 29.11 -3.17
N LEU A 81 0.75 29.77 -2.15
CA LEU A 81 1.13 29.09 -0.90
C LEU A 81 -0.09 28.49 -0.19
N ASP A 82 -1.19 29.23 -0.12
CA ASP A 82 -2.41 28.73 0.50
C ASP A 82 -2.93 27.47 -0.21
N PHE A 83 -2.95 27.50 -1.54
CA PHE A 83 -3.33 26.34 -2.34
C PHE A 83 -2.43 25.12 -2.04
N LEU A 84 -1.12 25.33 -2.03
CA LEU A 84 -0.15 24.28 -1.77
C LEU A 84 -0.28 23.71 -0.36
N ILE A 85 -0.54 24.56 0.62
CA ILE A 85 -0.75 24.13 2.02
C ILE A 85 -2.02 23.28 2.11
N GLN A 86 -3.10 23.66 1.43
CA GLN A 86 -4.33 22.88 1.39
C GLN A 86 -4.10 21.52 0.74
N GLU A 87 -3.34 21.48 -0.36
CA GLU A 87 -2.98 20.23 -1.02
C GLU A 87 -2.11 19.33 -0.13
N LEU A 88 -1.16 19.91 0.60
CA LEU A 88 -0.34 19.16 1.57
C LEU A 88 -1.23 18.53 2.65
N HIS A 89 -2.18 19.29 3.17
CA HIS A 89 -3.10 18.81 4.18
C HIS A 89 -3.93 17.64 3.67
N ARG A 90 -4.47 17.76 2.45
CA ARG A 90 -5.25 16.72 1.80
C ARG A 90 -4.41 15.46 1.59
N GLU A 91 -3.20 15.63 1.07
CA GLU A 91 -2.30 14.51 0.81
C GLU A 91 -1.85 13.82 2.10
N ALA A 92 -1.58 14.60 3.14
CA ALA A 92 -1.21 14.05 4.45
C ALA A 92 -2.35 13.22 5.05
N ASN A 93 -3.59 13.69 4.95
CA ASN A 93 -4.76 12.96 5.41
C ASN A 93 -4.96 11.67 4.63
N THR A 94 -4.83 11.73 3.31
CA THR A 94 -4.95 10.55 2.43
C THR A 94 -3.85 9.54 2.73
N LEU A 95 -2.62 10.02 2.89
CA LEU A 95 -1.47 9.18 3.24
C LEU A 95 -1.69 8.48 4.59
N GLY A 96 -2.16 9.22 5.60
CA GLY A 96 -2.46 8.65 6.91
C GLY A 96 -3.52 7.56 6.84
N SER A 97 -4.60 7.78 6.09
CA SER A 97 -5.67 6.79 5.90
C SER A 97 -5.17 5.53 5.19
N LYS A 98 -4.40 5.69 4.12
CA LYS A 98 -3.85 4.56 3.35
C LYS A 98 -2.84 3.77 4.17
N SER A 99 -2.00 4.46 4.95
CA SER A 99 -1.03 3.82 5.84
C SER A 99 -1.72 3.02 6.94
N ALA A 100 -2.81 3.54 7.51
CA ALA A 100 -3.62 2.82 8.49
C ALA A 100 -4.25 1.57 7.88
N LEU A 101 -4.77 1.65 6.65
CA LEU A 101 -5.32 0.50 5.94
C LEU A 101 -4.27 -0.58 5.68
N LEU A 102 -3.05 -0.19 5.31
CA LEU A 102 -1.93 -1.11 5.14
C LEU A 102 -1.62 -1.87 6.43
N GLU A 103 -1.54 -1.16 7.55
CA GLU A 103 -1.27 -1.76 8.85
C GLU A 103 -2.39 -2.72 9.26
N MET A 104 -3.65 -2.32 9.09
CA MET A 104 -4.81 -3.17 9.38
C MET A 104 -4.84 -4.43 8.51
N THR A 105 -4.53 -4.28 7.22
CA THR A 105 -4.47 -5.41 6.30
C THR A 105 -3.39 -6.40 6.71
N ARG A 106 -2.20 -5.91 7.08
CA ARG A 106 -1.10 -6.75 7.56
C ARG A 106 -1.48 -7.52 8.82
N ILE A 107 -2.07 -6.84 9.79
CA ILE A 107 -2.52 -7.45 11.05
C ILE A 107 -3.57 -8.53 10.76
N SER A 108 -4.53 -8.25 9.89
CA SER A 108 -5.58 -9.20 9.51
C SER A 108 -4.99 -10.47 8.89
N VAL A 109 -4.03 -10.33 7.99
CA VAL A 109 -3.34 -11.47 7.36
C VAL A 109 -2.60 -12.29 8.41
N ASP A 110 -1.84 -11.64 9.28
CA ASP A 110 -1.08 -12.32 10.34
C ASP A 110 -1.99 -13.07 11.29
N MET A 111 -3.12 -12.48 11.67
CA MET A 111 -4.11 -13.14 12.52
C MET A 111 -4.70 -14.38 11.86
N LYS A 112 -5.05 -14.30 10.58
CA LYS A 112 -5.59 -15.44 9.83
C LYS A 112 -4.60 -16.59 9.74
N VAL A 113 -3.33 -16.29 9.53
CA VAL A 113 -2.25 -17.29 9.51
C VAL A 113 -2.13 -17.97 10.88
N LEU A 114 -2.12 -17.19 11.95
CA LEU A 114 -2.05 -17.72 13.32
C LEU A 114 -3.25 -18.61 13.65
N ILE A 115 -4.45 -18.17 13.29
CA ILE A 115 -5.68 -18.94 13.51
C ILE A 115 -5.60 -20.30 12.79
N GLU A 116 -5.13 -20.30 11.54
CA GLU A 116 -4.99 -21.53 10.77
C GLU A 116 -3.96 -22.47 11.39
N GLN A 117 -2.83 -21.94 11.86
CA GLN A 117 -1.81 -22.73 12.56
C GLN A 117 -2.36 -23.35 13.84
N MET A 118 -3.12 -22.60 14.61
CA MET A 118 -3.77 -23.08 15.82
C MET A 118 -4.76 -24.19 15.51
N ARG A 119 -5.56 -24.02 14.46
CA ARG A 119 -6.52 -25.00 14.01
C ARG A 119 -5.85 -26.32 13.62
N GLU A 120 -4.74 -26.25 12.89
CA GLU A 120 -3.96 -27.42 12.52
C GLU A 120 -3.43 -28.16 13.75
N GLN A 121 -2.92 -27.42 14.73
CA GLN A 121 -2.42 -28.00 15.97
C GLN A 121 -3.53 -28.72 16.75
N VAL A 122 -4.71 -28.12 16.83
CA VAL A 122 -5.86 -28.74 17.49
C VAL A 122 -6.27 -30.03 16.78
N GLN A 123 -6.29 -30.04 15.45
CA GLN A 123 -6.60 -31.23 14.67
C GLN A 123 -5.58 -32.34 14.89
N ASN A 124 -4.31 -31.99 15.05
CA ASN A 124 -3.25 -32.97 15.29
C ASN A 124 -3.29 -33.58 16.70
N LEU A 125 -3.91 -32.91 17.66
CA LEU A 125 -4.07 -33.43 19.03
C LEU A 125 -5.14 -34.51 19.13
N GLU A 126 -6.08 -34.56 18.21
CA GLU A 126 -7.12 -35.60 18.15
C GLU A 126 -6.67 -36.78 17.29
#